data_6bf783d11d1e200a6ff582b2eca95275
#
_entry.id   6bf783d11d1e200a6ff582b2eca95275
#
_cell.length_a   1.000
_cell.length_b   1.000
_cell.length_c   1.000
_cell.angle_alpha   90.00
_cell.angle_beta   90.00
_cell.angle_gamma   90.00
#
_symmetry.space_group_name_H-M   'P 1'
#
loop_
_entity.id
_entity.type
_entity.pdbx_description
1 polymer ?
#
loop_
_entity_poly.entity_id
_entity_poly.type
_entity_poly.pdbx_seq_one_letter_code
_entity_poly.pdbx_strand_id
1 'polypeptide(L)'
;MKWISKINHVPQVALMSTNLADILRFCISAEEFVPLRREVEVLNRYVEIQKIRLSDQFSFLVSLPEKLETCMVPKMILQPIVENAILHGLEGIFDSVIRVEAAQEGEDLLITVTDNGHGLPPDMIGHPYRRESAPSGHHLGLFNVDTILKKHYGERYGLYLDNNPAGSGARVRARLPLRRREEEEC
;
A
#
# COMPACT_ATOMS: atom_id res chain seq x y z
N MET A 1 -21.55 -5.50 33.45
CA MET A 1 -20.28 -4.91 32.97
C MET A 1 -20.03 -4.99 31.45
N LYS A 2 -20.65 -5.89 30.69
CA LYS A 2 -20.47 -5.96 29.20
C LYS A 2 -21.06 -4.78 28.40
N TRP A 3 -21.96 -3.99 28.95
CA TRP A 3 -22.60 -2.85 28.25
C TRP A 3 -21.76 -1.56 28.29
N ILE A 4 -20.99 -1.33 29.34
CA ILE A 4 -20.17 -0.12 29.51
C ILE A 4 -18.97 -0.13 28.56
N SER A 5 -18.40 -1.31 28.23
CA SER A 5 -17.32 -1.42 27.24
C SER A 5 -17.76 -1.10 25.81
N LYS A 6 -19.04 -1.33 25.48
CA LYS A 6 -19.61 -0.96 24.17
C LYS A 6 -19.78 0.55 23.98
N ILE A 7 -20.10 1.28 25.05
CA ILE A 7 -20.32 2.75 24.99
C ILE A 7 -18.98 3.48 24.76
N ASN A 8 -17.87 2.98 25.32
CA ASN A 8 -16.56 3.61 25.17
C ASN A 8 -15.93 3.40 23.77
N HIS A 9 -16.48 2.50 22.95
CA HIS A 9 -15.99 2.25 21.59
C HIS A 9 -16.83 2.94 20.49
N VAL A 10 -17.87 3.67 20.84
CA VAL A 10 -18.71 4.37 19.83
C VAL A 10 -17.90 5.31 18.92
N PRO A 11 -16.94 6.11 19.40
CA PRO A 11 -16.13 6.94 18.53
C PRO A 11 -15.27 6.12 17.55
N GLN A 12 -14.68 5.01 17.99
CA GLN A 12 -13.90 4.13 17.13
C GLN A 12 -14.75 3.43 16.07
N VAL A 13 -15.96 3.00 16.43
CA VAL A 13 -16.91 2.40 15.48
C VAL A 13 -17.35 3.42 14.44
N ALA A 14 -17.64 4.66 14.86
CA ALA A 14 -17.98 5.75 13.94
C ALA A 14 -16.81 6.06 12.97
N LEU A 15 -15.59 6.14 13.48
CA LEU A 15 -14.39 6.37 12.68
C LEU A 15 -14.19 5.23 11.66
N MET A 16 -14.26 3.97 12.10
CA MET A 16 -14.14 2.81 11.21
C MET A 16 -15.21 2.82 10.10
N SER A 17 -16.46 3.15 10.45
CA SER A 17 -17.58 3.22 9.50
C SER A 17 -17.36 4.32 8.47
N THR A 18 -16.89 5.49 8.89
CA THR A 18 -16.57 6.61 7.99
C THR A 18 -15.42 6.25 7.05
N ASN A 19 -14.32 5.74 7.59
CA ASN A 19 -13.16 5.34 6.79
C ASN A 19 -13.52 4.25 5.78
N LEU A 20 -14.31 3.25 6.20
CA LEU A 20 -14.78 2.20 5.29
C LEU A 20 -15.66 2.75 4.17
N ALA A 21 -16.59 3.66 4.49
CA ALA A 21 -17.43 4.30 3.47
C ALA A 21 -16.60 5.11 2.46
N ASP A 22 -15.54 5.80 2.91
CA ASP A 22 -14.66 6.55 2.04
C ASP A 22 -13.82 5.65 1.14
N ILE A 23 -13.28 4.55 1.68
CA ILE A 23 -12.58 3.53 0.90
C ILE A 23 -13.52 2.93 -0.16
N LEU A 24 -14.73 2.55 0.21
CA LEU A 24 -15.71 1.98 -0.73
C LEU A 24 -16.07 2.97 -1.84
N ARG A 25 -16.31 4.25 -1.52
CA ARG A 25 -16.57 5.29 -2.53
C ARG A 25 -15.40 5.43 -3.49
N PHE A 26 -14.17 5.39 -2.99
CA PHE A 26 -12.99 5.40 -3.82
C PHE A 26 -12.91 4.16 -4.71
N CYS A 27 -13.16 2.97 -4.18
CA CYS A 27 -13.13 1.72 -4.96
C CYS A 27 -14.11 1.73 -6.14
N ILE A 28 -15.33 2.25 -5.94
CA ILE A 28 -16.40 2.25 -6.98
C ILE A 28 -16.36 3.47 -7.89
N SER A 29 -15.51 4.48 -7.64
CA SER A 29 -15.38 5.63 -8.55
C SER A 29 -14.92 5.18 -9.94
N ALA A 30 -15.38 5.86 -10.97
CA ALA A 30 -15.09 5.51 -12.36
C ALA A 30 -13.65 5.84 -12.81
N GLU A 31 -12.89 6.54 -11.98
CA GLU A 31 -11.52 6.93 -12.27
C GLU A 31 -10.61 5.70 -12.27
N GLU A 32 -9.85 5.53 -13.34
CA GLU A 32 -8.83 4.48 -13.47
C GLU A 32 -7.48 4.94 -12.93
N PHE A 33 -7.17 6.22 -13.08
CA PHE A 33 -5.96 6.87 -12.58
C PHE A 33 -6.33 8.00 -11.62
N VAL A 34 -5.56 8.12 -10.57
CA VAL A 34 -5.75 9.14 -9.52
C VAL A 34 -4.43 9.79 -9.15
N PRO A 35 -4.42 11.02 -8.62
CA PRO A 35 -3.22 11.61 -8.03
C PRO A 35 -2.67 10.75 -6.90
N LEU A 36 -1.35 10.62 -6.81
CA LEU A 36 -0.68 9.80 -5.77
C LEU A 36 -1.09 10.21 -4.35
N ARG A 37 -1.28 11.52 -4.10
CA ARG A 37 -1.81 11.97 -2.79
C ARG A 37 -3.16 11.33 -2.47
N ARG A 38 -4.03 11.11 -3.49
CA ARG A 38 -5.34 10.50 -3.27
C ARG A 38 -5.25 9.03 -2.87
N GLU A 39 -4.31 8.29 -3.50
CA GLU A 39 -3.97 6.92 -3.07
C GLU A 39 -3.48 6.91 -1.61
N VAL A 40 -2.60 7.84 -1.24
CA VAL A 40 -2.06 7.94 0.13
C VAL A 40 -3.15 8.34 1.14
N GLU A 41 -4.06 9.24 0.79
CA GLU A 41 -5.21 9.59 1.65
C GLU A 41 -6.09 8.37 1.96
N VAL A 42 -6.43 7.58 0.94
CA VAL A 42 -7.24 6.36 1.10
C VAL A 42 -6.47 5.28 1.86
N LEU A 43 -5.18 5.15 1.58
CA LEU A 43 -4.29 4.25 2.31
C LEU A 43 -4.23 4.60 3.81
N ASN A 44 -4.14 5.88 4.17
CA ASN A 44 -4.16 6.30 5.58
C ASN A 44 -5.47 5.89 6.28
N ARG A 45 -6.63 6.02 5.61
CA ARG A 45 -7.91 5.54 6.16
C ARG A 45 -7.94 4.04 6.40
N TYR A 46 -7.37 3.27 5.46
CA TYR A 46 -7.21 1.83 5.61
C TYR A 46 -6.31 1.49 6.82
N VAL A 47 -5.18 2.15 6.94
CA VAL A 47 -4.22 1.96 8.05
C VAL A 47 -4.86 2.31 9.40
N GLU A 48 -5.66 3.37 9.50
CA GLU A 48 -6.39 3.70 10.72
C GLU A 48 -7.33 2.57 11.16
N ILE A 49 -8.06 1.94 10.22
CA ILE A 49 -8.88 0.76 10.51
C ILE A 49 -8.01 -0.39 11.03
N GLN A 50 -6.86 -0.66 10.39
CA GLN A 50 -5.96 -1.73 10.81
C GLN A 50 -5.34 -1.46 12.19
N LYS A 51 -4.97 -0.22 12.49
CA LYS A 51 -4.48 0.17 13.82
C LYS A 51 -5.50 -0.09 14.92
N ILE A 52 -6.78 0.23 14.71
CA ILE A 52 -7.85 -0.09 15.65
C ILE A 52 -7.96 -1.62 15.83
N ARG A 53 -7.91 -2.38 14.72
CA ARG A 53 -8.01 -3.86 14.75
C ARG A 53 -6.85 -4.51 15.49
N LEU A 54 -5.63 -3.99 15.29
CA LEU A 54 -4.38 -4.51 15.86
C LEU A 54 -3.95 -3.78 17.13
N SER A 55 -4.84 -3.00 17.77
CA SER A 55 -4.54 -2.28 19.01
C SER A 55 -3.30 -1.38 18.93
N ASP A 56 -3.13 -0.72 17.77
CA ASP A 56 -2.04 0.25 17.49
C ASP A 56 -0.61 -0.33 17.61
N GLN A 57 -0.46 -1.61 17.23
CA GLN A 57 0.81 -2.35 17.39
C GLN A 57 1.89 -2.00 16.36
N PHE A 58 1.66 -1.06 15.45
CA PHE A 58 2.65 -0.68 14.46
C PHE A 58 2.63 0.82 14.14
N SER A 59 3.78 1.34 13.78
CA SER A 59 3.95 2.69 13.26
C SER A 59 3.83 2.69 11.73
N PHE A 60 3.14 3.69 11.19
CA PHE A 60 3.01 3.90 9.75
C PHE A 60 3.52 5.28 9.38
N LEU A 61 4.50 5.34 8.49
CA LEU A 61 5.19 6.56 8.09
C LEU A 61 5.08 6.73 6.57
N VAL A 62 4.73 7.94 6.13
CA VAL A 62 4.66 8.29 4.71
C VAL A 62 5.59 9.46 4.42
N SER A 63 6.46 9.30 3.43
CA SER A 63 7.31 10.36 2.87
C SER A 63 6.93 10.57 1.41
N LEU A 64 6.08 11.56 1.17
CA LEU A 64 5.62 11.94 -0.16
C LEU A 64 6.05 13.38 -0.44
N PRO A 65 7.08 13.61 -1.29
CA PRO A 65 7.45 14.95 -1.73
C PRO A 65 6.29 15.65 -2.45
N GLU A 66 6.04 16.91 -2.14
CA GLU A 66 4.94 17.73 -2.70
C GLU A 66 4.89 17.67 -4.24
N LYS A 67 6.06 17.72 -4.89
CA LYS A 67 6.18 17.63 -6.35
C LYS A 67 5.67 16.33 -6.97
N LEU A 68 5.52 15.26 -6.16
CA LEU A 68 5.03 13.94 -6.60
C LEU A 68 3.56 13.69 -6.23
N GLU A 69 2.95 14.54 -5.44
CA GLU A 69 1.56 14.39 -4.98
C GLU A 69 0.56 14.36 -6.13
N THR A 70 0.83 15.13 -7.19
CA THR A 70 -0.03 15.23 -8.38
C THR A 70 0.27 14.19 -9.46
N CYS A 71 1.30 13.35 -9.27
CA CYS A 71 1.60 12.27 -10.20
C CYS A 71 0.42 11.30 -10.30
N MET A 72 0.03 10.98 -11.54
CA MET A 72 -1.10 10.07 -11.81
C MET A 72 -0.64 8.62 -11.71
N VAL A 73 -1.33 7.86 -10.89
CA VAL A 73 -1.07 6.43 -10.68
C VAL A 73 -2.36 5.62 -10.87
N PRO A 74 -2.29 4.35 -11.27
CA PRO A 74 -3.46 3.50 -11.30
C PRO A 74 -4.05 3.38 -9.90
N LYS A 75 -5.36 3.40 -9.83
CA LYS A 75 -6.10 3.33 -8.57
C LYS A 75 -5.89 2.00 -7.84
N MET A 76 -5.80 2.04 -6.51
CA MET A 76 -5.71 0.87 -5.63
C MET A 76 -4.41 0.05 -5.76
N ILE A 77 -3.28 0.71 -6.08
CA ILE A 77 -1.99 0.02 -6.14
C ILE A 77 -1.25 -0.01 -4.80
N LEU A 78 -1.44 0.97 -3.92
CA LEU A 78 -0.70 1.05 -2.66
C LEU A 78 -1.28 0.15 -1.58
N GLN A 79 -2.61 0.03 -1.51
CA GLN A 79 -3.27 -0.73 -0.45
C GLN A 79 -2.83 -2.21 -0.42
N PRO A 80 -2.77 -2.97 -1.54
CA PRO A 80 -2.35 -4.37 -1.50
C PRO A 80 -0.89 -4.54 -1.05
N ILE A 81 -0.02 -3.57 -1.34
CA ILE A 81 1.39 -3.62 -0.93
C ILE A 81 1.50 -3.43 0.59
N VAL A 82 0.81 -2.43 1.15
CA VAL A 82 0.80 -2.18 2.59
C VAL A 82 0.04 -3.28 3.34
N GLU A 83 -1.03 -3.82 2.76
CA GLU A 83 -1.75 -4.97 3.33
C GLU A 83 -0.82 -6.18 3.47
N ASN A 84 0.01 -6.46 2.47
CA ASN A 84 1.01 -7.53 2.55
C ASN A 84 2.00 -7.30 3.70
N ALA A 85 2.50 -6.08 3.89
CA ALA A 85 3.38 -5.73 5.00
C ALA A 85 2.68 -5.94 6.36
N ILE A 86 1.42 -5.52 6.52
CA ILE A 86 0.65 -5.69 7.76
C ILE A 86 0.40 -7.17 8.07
N LEU A 87 -0.03 -7.96 7.09
CA LEU A 87 -0.47 -9.34 7.31
C LEU A 87 0.70 -10.32 7.47
N HIS A 88 1.80 -10.10 6.78
CA HIS A 88 2.91 -11.05 6.70
C HIS A 88 4.20 -10.51 7.31
N GLY A 89 4.39 -9.20 7.33
CA GLY A 89 5.59 -8.57 7.87
C GLY A 89 5.59 -8.47 9.39
N LEU A 90 4.45 -8.18 10.00
CA LEU A 90 4.40 -7.70 11.38
C LEU A 90 3.99 -8.74 12.42
N GLU A 91 3.65 -9.97 12.03
CA GLU A 91 3.20 -11.00 12.96
C GLU A 91 4.26 -11.29 14.05
N GLY A 92 3.92 -11.03 15.32
CA GLY A 92 4.82 -11.27 16.45
C GLY A 92 6.01 -10.30 16.58
N ILE A 93 6.06 -9.22 15.79
CA ILE A 93 7.11 -8.20 15.86
C ILE A 93 6.68 -7.05 16.78
N PHE A 94 7.48 -6.76 17.79
CA PHE A 94 7.34 -5.56 18.62
C PHE A 94 7.96 -4.36 17.90
N ASP A 95 7.43 -3.16 18.15
CA ASP A 95 7.88 -1.91 17.51
C ASP A 95 7.91 -1.99 15.98
N SER A 96 6.85 -2.58 15.44
CA SER A 96 6.68 -2.73 13.99
C SER A 96 6.56 -1.38 13.29
N VAL A 97 7.26 -1.23 12.16
CA VAL A 97 7.25 0.00 11.36
C VAL A 97 7.02 -0.34 9.91
N ILE A 98 6.03 0.30 9.30
CA ILE A 98 5.84 0.31 7.85
C ILE A 98 6.12 1.72 7.33
N ARG A 99 6.95 1.82 6.30
CA ARG A 99 7.31 3.09 5.67
C ARG A 99 6.94 3.07 4.19
N VAL A 100 6.27 4.11 3.74
CA VAL A 100 5.96 4.36 2.32
C VAL A 100 6.72 5.61 1.88
N GLU A 101 7.52 5.48 0.84
CA GLU A 101 8.35 6.55 0.32
C GLU A 101 8.14 6.68 -1.19
N ALA A 102 8.02 7.90 -1.69
CA ALA A 102 7.97 8.18 -3.12
C ALA A 102 9.19 8.98 -3.56
N ALA A 103 9.80 8.59 -4.66
CA ALA A 103 10.95 9.26 -5.24
C ALA A 103 10.81 9.33 -6.77
N GLN A 104 11.47 10.33 -7.36
CA GLN A 104 11.64 10.41 -8.79
C GLN A 104 13.02 9.86 -9.17
N GLU A 105 13.06 8.90 -10.10
CA GLU A 105 14.28 8.36 -10.70
C GLU A 105 14.27 8.58 -12.21
N GLY A 106 14.90 9.67 -12.66
CA GLY A 106 14.85 10.08 -14.06
C GLY A 106 13.42 10.44 -14.48
N GLU A 107 12.87 9.69 -15.44
CA GLU A 107 11.50 9.83 -15.94
C GLU A 107 10.49 8.91 -15.23
N ASP A 108 10.94 8.18 -14.22
CA ASP A 108 10.12 7.22 -13.50
C ASP A 108 9.77 7.72 -12.09
N LEU A 109 8.59 7.33 -11.64
CA LEU A 109 8.15 7.38 -10.25
C LEU A 109 8.47 6.04 -9.60
N LEU A 110 9.21 6.06 -8.52
CA LEU A 110 9.46 4.91 -7.67
C LEU A 110 8.72 5.07 -6.34
N ILE A 111 7.85 4.13 -6.03
CA ILE A 111 7.18 4.06 -4.73
C ILE A 111 7.72 2.83 -4.00
N THR A 112 8.27 3.04 -2.81
CA THR A 112 8.88 2.01 -1.99
C THR A 112 8.09 1.82 -0.71
N VAL A 113 7.72 0.59 -0.41
CA VAL A 113 7.13 0.20 0.87
C VAL A 113 8.12 -0.72 1.56
N THR A 114 8.53 -0.36 2.78
CA THR A 114 9.41 -1.18 3.63
C THR A 114 8.75 -1.48 4.95
N ASP A 115 8.99 -2.66 5.46
CA ASP A 115 8.69 -3.04 6.83
C ASP A 115 9.96 -3.53 7.54
N ASN A 116 9.89 -3.65 8.85
CA ASN A 116 10.96 -4.21 9.69
C ASN A 116 10.61 -5.62 10.21
N GLY A 117 9.76 -6.34 9.49
CA GLY A 117 9.21 -7.63 9.86
C GLY A 117 10.12 -8.82 9.55
N HIS A 118 9.49 -9.94 9.20
CA HIS A 118 10.20 -11.20 8.93
C HIS A 118 10.91 -11.25 7.58
N GLY A 119 10.61 -10.33 6.67
CA GLY A 119 11.10 -10.36 5.30
C GLY A 119 10.30 -11.30 4.39
N LEU A 120 10.79 -11.45 3.18
CA LEU A 120 10.17 -12.25 2.13
C LEU A 120 10.79 -13.65 2.06
N PRO A 121 10.01 -14.69 1.79
CA PRO A 121 10.56 -15.99 1.46
C PRO A 121 11.40 -15.94 0.18
N PRO A 122 12.46 -16.80 0.06
CA PRO A 122 13.42 -16.72 -1.04
C PRO A 122 12.82 -16.79 -2.43
N ASP A 123 11.73 -17.50 -2.59
CA ASP A 123 11.00 -17.69 -3.85
C ASP A 123 10.15 -16.47 -4.27
N MET A 124 9.96 -15.50 -3.38
CA MET A 124 9.33 -14.21 -3.69
C MET A 124 10.33 -13.11 -4.07
N ILE A 125 11.64 -13.34 -3.90
CA ILE A 125 12.64 -12.33 -4.21
C ILE A 125 12.69 -12.09 -5.73
N GLY A 126 12.64 -10.81 -6.12
CA GLY A 126 12.68 -10.37 -7.51
C GLY A 126 11.30 -9.94 -8.02
N HIS A 127 10.39 -10.87 -8.17
CA HIS A 127 9.06 -10.59 -8.74
C HIS A 127 7.95 -11.29 -7.97
N PRO A 128 6.73 -10.72 -7.95
CA PRO A 128 5.58 -11.39 -7.35
C PRO A 128 5.31 -12.75 -8.02
N TYR A 129 4.83 -13.72 -7.25
CA TYR A 129 4.51 -15.05 -7.74
C TYR A 129 3.66 -15.04 -9.01
N ARG A 130 4.02 -15.91 -9.96
CA ARG A 130 3.11 -16.34 -11.01
C ARG A 130 1.99 -17.18 -10.39
N ARG A 131 0.77 -16.99 -10.88
CA ARG A 131 -0.47 -17.63 -10.40
C ARG A 131 -0.41 -19.15 -10.27
N GLU A 132 0.48 -19.81 -11.05
CA GLU A 132 0.66 -21.25 -11.09
C GLU A 132 1.44 -21.84 -9.91
N SER A 133 2.14 -20.99 -9.16
CA SER A 133 3.04 -21.39 -8.06
C SER A 133 2.52 -21.01 -6.67
N ALA A 134 1.44 -20.27 -6.58
CA ALA A 134 0.94 -19.76 -5.29
C ALA A 134 0.23 -20.85 -4.50
N PRO A 135 0.86 -21.40 -3.44
CA PRO A 135 0.21 -22.34 -2.54
C PRO A 135 -0.75 -21.60 -1.66
N SER A 136 -1.83 -21.25 -1.76
CA SER A 136 -2.73 -20.47 -0.92
C SER A 136 -2.75 -18.97 -1.22
N GLY A 137 -3.69 -18.48 -1.91
CA GLY A 137 -4.33 -17.16 -2.07
C GLY A 137 -3.76 -15.86 -1.46
N HIS A 138 -2.70 -15.91 -0.67
CA HIS A 138 -2.24 -14.82 0.19
C HIS A 138 -1.43 -13.72 -0.52
N HIS A 139 -0.91 -13.95 -1.73
CA HIS A 139 -0.09 -12.97 -2.45
C HIS A 139 -0.74 -12.46 -3.75
N LEU A 140 -2.02 -12.74 -3.96
CA LEU A 140 -2.77 -12.30 -5.15
C LEU A 140 -2.79 -10.78 -5.29
N GLY A 141 -2.74 -10.04 -4.19
CA GLY A 141 -2.72 -8.58 -4.19
C GLY A 141 -1.50 -8.01 -4.90
N LEU A 142 -0.28 -8.47 -4.55
CA LEU A 142 0.96 -8.01 -5.18
C LEU A 142 1.02 -8.41 -6.66
N PHE A 143 0.63 -9.63 -7.00
CA PHE A 143 0.55 -10.09 -8.38
C PHE A 143 -0.41 -9.24 -9.23
N ASN A 144 -1.56 -8.88 -8.67
CA ASN A 144 -2.53 -8.02 -9.36
C ASN A 144 -1.95 -6.62 -9.61
N VAL A 145 -1.27 -6.03 -8.62
CA VAL A 145 -0.61 -4.72 -8.79
C VAL A 145 0.47 -4.80 -9.88
N ASP A 146 1.33 -5.81 -9.87
CA ASP A 146 2.36 -6.01 -10.90
C ASP A 146 1.73 -6.13 -12.29
N THR A 147 0.67 -6.92 -12.40
CA THR A 147 -0.07 -7.11 -13.66
C THR A 147 -0.70 -5.79 -14.15
N ILE A 148 -1.30 -4.99 -13.25
CA ILE A 148 -1.87 -3.68 -13.59
C ILE A 148 -0.78 -2.76 -14.13
N LEU A 149 0.34 -2.65 -13.43
CA LEU A 149 1.44 -1.77 -13.84
C LEU A 149 2.02 -2.18 -15.21
N LYS A 150 2.26 -3.47 -15.43
CA LYS A 150 2.76 -3.99 -16.71
C LYS A 150 1.76 -3.80 -17.84
N LYS A 151 0.48 -4.02 -17.58
CA LYS A 151 -0.59 -3.82 -18.58
C LYS A 151 -0.68 -2.38 -19.05
N HIS A 152 -0.53 -1.40 -18.14
CA HIS A 152 -0.65 0.02 -18.49
C HIS A 152 0.63 0.62 -19.06
N TYR A 153 1.79 0.11 -18.65
CA TYR A 153 3.06 0.80 -18.89
C TYR A 153 4.10 -0.07 -19.59
N GLY A 154 3.85 -1.37 -19.74
CA GLY A 154 4.77 -2.33 -20.36
C GLY A 154 5.67 -3.04 -19.36
N GLU A 155 6.37 -4.09 -19.84
CA GLU A 155 7.11 -5.06 -19.02
C GLU A 155 8.30 -4.50 -18.20
N ARG A 156 8.79 -3.31 -18.54
CA ARG A 156 9.86 -2.63 -17.78
C ARG A 156 9.38 -2.06 -16.45
N TYR A 157 8.07 -1.95 -16.27
CA TYR A 157 7.40 -1.45 -15.07
C TYR A 157 6.78 -2.60 -14.28
N GLY A 158 6.41 -2.35 -13.04
CA GLY A 158 5.82 -3.37 -12.17
C GLY A 158 6.38 -3.33 -10.77
N LEU A 159 6.27 -4.45 -10.06
CA LEU A 159 6.78 -4.62 -8.72
C LEU A 159 8.12 -5.35 -8.72
N TYR A 160 9.02 -4.89 -7.86
CA TYR A 160 10.26 -5.57 -7.50
C TYR A 160 10.30 -5.78 -5.98
N LEU A 161 10.50 -7.03 -5.59
CA LEU A 161 10.46 -7.48 -4.21
C LEU A 161 11.84 -7.91 -3.75
N ASP A 162 12.30 -7.38 -2.61
CA ASP A 162 13.53 -7.84 -1.96
C ASP A 162 13.43 -7.72 -0.43
N ASN A 163 14.41 -8.23 0.28
CA ASN A 163 14.51 -7.99 1.70
C ASN A 163 15.11 -6.60 1.96
N ASN A 164 14.72 -6.01 3.08
CA ASN A 164 15.16 -4.68 3.45
C ASN A 164 16.68 -4.65 3.68
N PRO A 165 17.46 -3.92 2.85
CA PRO A 165 18.92 -3.91 2.96
C PRO A 165 19.43 -3.19 4.21
N ALA A 166 18.59 -2.39 4.85
CA ALA A 166 18.94 -1.62 6.05
C ALA A 166 18.68 -2.41 7.36
N GLY A 167 18.17 -3.64 7.28
CA GLY A 167 17.85 -4.43 8.47
C GLY A 167 16.96 -5.64 8.15
N SER A 168 16.10 -6.00 9.11
CA SER A 168 15.07 -7.02 8.92
C SER A 168 13.88 -6.47 8.13
N GLY A 169 13.05 -7.38 7.60
CA GLY A 169 11.80 -7.05 6.91
C GLY A 169 11.90 -7.08 5.39
N ALA A 170 10.79 -6.74 4.77
CA ALA A 170 10.65 -6.73 3.31
C ALA A 170 10.73 -5.30 2.73
N ARG A 171 11.06 -5.25 1.44
CA ARG A 171 10.97 -4.04 0.63
C ARG A 171 10.28 -4.36 -0.69
N VAL A 172 9.18 -3.68 -0.94
CA VAL A 172 8.44 -3.76 -2.20
C VAL A 172 8.55 -2.42 -2.91
N ARG A 173 9.02 -2.44 -4.15
CA ARG A 173 9.17 -1.25 -4.99
C ARG A 173 8.24 -1.34 -6.20
N ALA A 174 7.37 -0.34 -6.34
CA ALA A 174 6.55 -0.14 -7.52
C ALA A 174 7.23 0.90 -8.41
N ARG A 175 7.58 0.51 -9.64
CA ARG A 175 8.14 1.41 -10.64
C ARG A 175 7.12 1.66 -11.74
N LEU A 176 6.88 2.92 -12.07
CA LEU A 176 5.96 3.36 -13.11
C LEU A 176 6.46 4.68 -13.73
N PRO A 177 6.03 5.06 -14.96
CA PRO A 177 6.44 6.31 -15.56
C PRO A 177 5.88 7.48 -14.76
N LEU A 178 6.67 8.54 -14.61
CA LEU A 178 6.23 9.77 -13.97
C LEU A 178 5.28 10.50 -14.91
N ARG A 179 3.97 10.39 -14.63
CA ARG A 179 2.92 11.10 -15.37
C ARG A 179 2.26 12.11 -14.45
N ARG A 180 2.11 13.34 -14.93
CA ARG A 180 1.31 14.38 -14.27
C ARG A 180 0.00 14.52 -15.00
N ARG A 181 -1.03 14.97 -14.30
CA ARG A 181 -2.26 15.40 -14.96
C ARG A 181 -1.87 16.58 -15.87
N GLU A 182 -2.15 16.47 -17.19
CA GLU A 182 -2.06 17.63 -18.06
C GLU A 182 -3.03 18.67 -17.50
N GLU A 183 -2.52 19.85 -17.19
CA GLU A 183 -3.38 21.00 -16.94
C GLU A 183 -4.09 21.22 -18.27
N GLU A 184 -5.40 20.97 -18.31
CA GLU A 184 -6.22 21.40 -19.42
C GLU A 184 -6.04 22.91 -19.51
N GLU A 185 -5.29 23.36 -20.54
CA GLU A 185 -5.24 24.76 -20.91
C GLU A 185 -6.67 25.24 -21.16
N CYS A 186 -7.17 26.10 -20.24
CA CYS A 186 -8.39 26.88 -20.45
C CYS A 186 -8.18 27.94 -21.53
#